data_ae78b03777844ded46713f887effdd52
#
_entry.id   ae78b03777844ded46713f887effdd52
#
_cell.length_a   1.000
_cell.length_b   1.000
_cell.length_c   1.000
_cell.angle_alpha   90.00
_cell.angle_beta   90.00
_cell.angle_gamma   90.00
#
_symmetry.space_group_name_H-M   'P 1'
#
loop_
_entity.id
_entity.type
_entity.pdbx_description
1 polymer ?
#
loop_
_entity_poly.entity_id
_entity_poly.type
_entity_poly.pdbx_seq_one_letter_code
_entity_poly.pdbx_strand_id
1 'polypeptide(L)'
;MKLKVDYRESKLNDLLNGEEYDVENLSIGDIEISDEATTFIIERKTWQDLSSSIKDTRFREQRSRLLLWKNESINNKIIYFIEGKYNDSYKKEKLVTERLMIGYSIPVFYFSSLIEIKNFLIYIKNKESLLDFTKTRTIEEDQIEYRLSDRPKKKYCDAKLFLCEMIFSIHGVTYEIAKKISEPYESICDFCKHFIDNKEEFISNIKKIEYKTKSGNSKKITKNQIDKIFKNFNFSI
;
A
#
# COMPACT_ATOMS: atom_id res chain seq x y z
N MET A 1 0.68 -1.24 16.85
CA MET A 1 1.61 -2.29 16.35
C MET A 1 2.61 -2.69 17.41
N LYS A 2 3.14 -3.91 17.32
CA LYS A 2 4.23 -4.39 18.19
C LYS A 2 5.53 -4.32 17.41
N LEU A 3 6.58 -3.83 18.04
CA LEU A 3 7.94 -3.84 17.52
C LEU A 3 8.80 -4.67 18.48
N LYS A 4 9.48 -5.69 17.94
CA LYS A 4 10.43 -6.51 18.68
C LYS A 4 11.78 -6.48 17.98
N VAL A 5 12.85 -6.39 18.74
CA VAL A 5 14.22 -6.37 18.23
C VAL A 5 15.02 -7.45 18.92
N ASP A 6 15.78 -8.21 18.14
CA ASP A 6 16.65 -9.24 18.68
C ASP A 6 17.68 -8.64 19.64
N TYR A 7 17.94 -9.32 20.77
CA TYR A 7 18.89 -8.83 21.77
C TYR A 7 20.32 -8.70 21.23
N ARG A 8 20.66 -9.42 20.16
CA ARG A 8 21.98 -9.35 19.49
C ARG A 8 22.19 -8.06 18.73
N GLU A 9 21.11 -7.33 18.40
CA GLU A 9 21.14 -6.00 17.76
C GLU A 9 21.43 -4.87 18.78
N SER A 10 22.48 -5.04 19.61
CA SER A 10 22.79 -4.15 20.73
C SER A 10 22.83 -2.68 20.36
N LYS A 11 23.51 -2.33 19.26
CA LYS A 11 23.60 -0.92 18.79
C LYS A 11 22.24 -0.33 18.40
N LEU A 12 21.36 -1.13 17.82
CA LEU A 12 20.02 -0.69 17.48
C LEU A 12 19.17 -0.55 18.75
N ASN A 13 19.30 -1.50 19.68
CA ASN A 13 18.64 -1.45 20.97
C ASN A 13 19.05 -0.20 21.78
N ASP A 14 20.35 0.15 21.77
CA ASP A 14 20.83 1.39 22.40
C ASP A 14 20.20 2.66 21.80
N LEU A 15 20.05 2.69 20.47
CA LEU A 15 19.41 3.81 19.78
C LEU A 15 17.89 3.88 20.03
N LEU A 16 17.23 2.76 20.20
CA LEU A 16 15.79 2.67 20.49
C LEU A 16 15.45 2.94 21.95
N ASN A 17 16.46 3.10 22.81
CA ASN A 17 16.24 3.41 24.23
C ASN A 17 15.34 4.66 24.37
N GLY A 18 14.26 4.53 25.17
CA GLY A 18 13.25 5.57 25.33
C GLY A 18 12.03 5.43 24.38
N GLU A 19 12.07 4.51 23.43
CA GLU A 19 10.93 4.16 22.59
C GLU A 19 10.21 2.94 23.19
N GLU A 20 8.96 2.73 22.82
CA GLU A 20 8.18 1.57 23.24
C GLU A 20 8.42 0.40 22.26
N TYR A 21 9.17 -0.63 22.69
CA TYR A 21 9.44 -1.85 21.93
C TYR A 21 9.89 -2.96 22.88
N ASP A 22 9.90 -4.19 22.38
CA ASP A 22 10.34 -5.36 23.15
C ASP A 22 11.71 -5.86 22.66
N VAL A 23 12.60 -6.21 23.58
CA VAL A 23 13.87 -6.89 23.29
C VAL A 23 13.68 -8.38 23.55
N GLU A 24 13.80 -9.20 22.52
CA GLU A 24 13.58 -10.65 22.61
C GLU A 24 14.72 -11.43 21.95
N ASN A 25 14.75 -12.75 22.18
CA ASN A 25 15.57 -13.67 21.40
C ASN A 25 14.72 -14.19 20.23
N LEU A 26 14.82 -13.53 19.09
CA LEU A 26 14.02 -13.90 17.92
C LEU A 26 14.56 -15.21 17.31
N SER A 27 13.66 -16.14 17.05
CA SER A 27 13.98 -17.41 16.38
C SER A 27 14.36 -17.22 14.92
N ILE A 28 13.89 -16.10 14.29
CA ILE A 28 14.11 -15.78 12.88
C ILE A 28 14.17 -14.27 12.68
N GLY A 29 15.10 -13.82 11.83
CA GLY A 29 15.34 -12.41 11.56
C GLY A 29 15.97 -11.65 12.73
N ASP A 30 16.09 -10.34 12.56
CA ASP A 30 16.70 -9.45 13.55
C ASP A 30 15.67 -8.49 14.16
N ILE A 31 14.57 -8.21 13.43
CA ILE A 31 13.50 -7.32 13.87
C ILE A 31 12.16 -7.90 13.42
N GLU A 32 11.15 -7.84 14.31
CA GLU A 32 9.76 -8.16 14.02
C GLU A 32 8.88 -6.93 14.20
N ILE A 33 8.03 -6.64 13.21
CA ILE A 33 6.94 -5.68 13.34
C ILE A 33 5.65 -6.40 13.01
N SER A 34 4.69 -6.37 13.94
CA SER A 34 3.42 -7.09 13.76
C SER A 34 2.21 -6.26 14.20
N ASP A 35 1.10 -6.48 13.53
CA ASP A 35 -0.25 -6.11 13.95
C ASP A 35 -1.13 -7.36 14.04
N GLU A 36 -2.45 -7.21 14.17
CA GLU A 36 -3.40 -8.32 14.28
C GLU A 36 -3.46 -9.19 13.01
N ALA A 37 -3.11 -8.63 11.86
CA ALA A 37 -3.29 -9.26 10.56
C ALA A 37 -1.97 -9.65 9.89
N THR A 38 -0.88 -8.94 10.11
CA THR A 38 0.35 -9.05 9.31
C THR A 38 1.58 -9.03 10.19
N THR A 39 2.57 -9.84 9.83
CA THR A 39 3.89 -9.85 10.48
C THR A 39 4.98 -9.60 9.45
N PHE A 40 5.83 -8.61 9.72
CA PHE A 40 7.05 -8.34 8.99
C PHE A 40 8.25 -8.87 9.79
N ILE A 41 9.01 -9.77 9.21
CA ILE A 41 10.35 -10.14 9.70
C ILE A 41 11.38 -9.42 8.85
N ILE A 42 12.27 -8.71 9.52
CA ILE A 42 13.32 -7.92 8.89
C ILE A 42 14.66 -8.55 9.22
N GLU A 43 15.44 -8.85 8.21
CA GLU A 43 16.85 -9.25 8.33
C GLU A 43 17.72 -8.03 8.02
N ARG A 44 18.52 -7.58 9.00
CA ARG A 44 19.45 -6.45 8.84
C ARG A 44 20.86 -6.94 8.56
N LYS A 45 21.50 -6.35 7.57
CA LYS A 45 22.92 -6.60 7.29
C LYS A 45 23.65 -5.34 6.90
N THR A 46 24.87 -5.15 7.37
CA THR A 46 25.78 -4.20 6.71
C THR A 46 26.27 -4.82 5.39
N TRP A 47 26.78 -3.98 4.47
CA TRP A 47 27.42 -4.46 3.23
C TRP A 47 28.55 -5.46 3.53
N GLN A 48 29.32 -5.20 4.60
CA GLN A 48 30.42 -6.06 5.01
C GLN A 48 29.93 -7.42 5.54
N ASP A 49 28.89 -7.42 6.38
CA ASP A 49 28.30 -8.65 6.93
C ASP A 49 27.65 -9.49 5.83
N LEU A 50 27.01 -8.82 4.86
CA LEU A 50 26.48 -9.49 3.67
C LEU A 50 27.58 -10.18 2.88
N SER A 51 28.72 -9.49 2.63
CA SER A 51 29.86 -10.07 1.94
C SER A 51 30.41 -11.29 2.67
N SER A 52 30.59 -11.21 3.98
CA SER A 52 31.07 -12.33 4.80
C SER A 52 30.10 -13.50 4.79
N SER A 53 28.79 -13.24 4.97
CA SER A 53 27.77 -14.29 5.01
C SER A 53 27.54 -15.00 3.67
N ILE A 54 27.83 -14.33 2.55
CA ILE A 54 27.81 -14.97 1.21
C ILE A 54 28.97 -15.95 1.07
N LYS A 55 30.15 -15.58 1.56
CA LYS A 55 31.38 -16.40 1.45
C LYS A 55 31.28 -17.69 2.28
N ASP A 56 30.72 -17.61 3.47
CA ASP A 56 30.63 -18.73 4.42
C ASP A 56 29.28 -19.47 4.39
N THR A 57 28.50 -19.29 3.32
CA THR A 57 27.20 -19.94 3.07
C THR A 57 26.05 -19.59 4.00
N ARG A 58 26.29 -18.91 5.13
CA ARG A 58 25.26 -18.51 6.11
C ARG A 58 24.11 -17.74 5.49
N PHE A 59 24.40 -16.90 4.48
CA PHE A 59 23.35 -16.16 3.75
C PHE A 59 22.29 -17.09 3.12
N ARG A 60 22.72 -18.24 2.56
CA ARG A 60 21.78 -19.20 1.94
C ARG A 60 20.89 -19.86 2.98
N GLU A 61 21.46 -20.23 4.11
CA GLU A 61 20.73 -20.88 5.21
C GLU A 61 19.71 -19.93 5.84
N GLN A 62 20.12 -18.70 6.14
CA GLN A 62 19.24 -17.66 6.67
C GLN A 62 18.08 -17.38 5.71
N ARG A 63 18.38 -17.17 4.43
CA ARG A 63 17.35 -16.97 3.42
C ARG A 63 16.38 -18.15 3.31
N SER A 64 16.88 -19.38 3.35
CA SER A 64 16.02 -20.57 3.29
C SER A 64 15.05 -20.63 4.47
N ARG A 65 15.54 -20.37 5.70
CA ARG A 65 14.69 -20.32 6.90
C ARG A 65 13.63 -19.23 6.80
N LEU A 66 14.01 -18.03 6.35
CA LEU A 66 13.09 -16.93 6.12
C LEU A 66 11.99 -17.28 5.10
N LEU A 67 12.38 -17.92 3.99
CA LEU A 67 11.42 -18.34 2.95
C LEU A 67 10.47 -19.43 3.44
N LEU A 68 10.93 -20.38 4.26
CA LEU A 68 10.07 -21.38 4.89
C LEU A 68 9.02 -20.69 5.78
N TRP A 69 9.46 -19.80 6.65
CA TRP A 69 8.57 -19.04 7.52
C TRP A 69 7.56 -18.18 6.72
N LYS A 70 8.01 -17.51 5.64
CA LYS A 70 7.12 -16.74 4.77
C LYS A 70 5.99 -17.59 4.19
N ASN A 71 6.27 -18.86 3.88
CA ASN A 71 5.31 -19.77 3.27
C ASN A 71 4.29 -20.35 4.26
N GLU A 72 4.51 -20.21 5.57
CA GLU A 72 3.57 -20.68 6.60
C GLU A 72 2.27 -19.86 6.63
N SER A 73 2.31 -18.59 6.21
CA SER A 73 1.14 -17.73 6.14
C SER A 73 1.27 -16.67 5.04
N ILE A 74 0.17 -16.35 4.38
CA ILE A 74 0.08 -15.26 3.40
C ILE A 74 0.37 -13.89 4.04
N ASN A 75 0.18 -13.79 5.34
CA ASN A 75 0.38 -12.57 6.12
C ASN A 75 1.83 -12.38 6.58
N ASN A 76 2.67 -13.40 6.42
CA ASN A 76 4.09 -13.35 6.71
C ASN A 76 4.85 -12.64 5.59
N LYS A 77 5.58 -11.60 5.93
CA LYS A 77 6.37 -10.80 4.97
C LYS A 77 7.81 -10.71 5.43
N ILE A 78 8.73 -10.84 4.48
CA ILE A 78 10.17 -10.71 4.71
C ILE A 78 10.62 -9.39 4.09
N ILE A 79 11.52 -8.70 4.78
CA ILE A 79 12.19 -7.49 4.30
C ILE A 79 13.66 -7.59 4.64
N TYR A 80 14.54 -7.16 3.75
CA TYR A 80 15.96 -6.98 4.06
C TYR A 80 16.29 -5.51 4.23
N PHE A 81 17.05 -5.18 5.27
CA PHE A 81 17.66 -3.88 5.47
C PHE A 81 19.16 -3.99 5.24
N ILE A 82 19.66 -3.22 4.28
CA ILE A 82 21.09 -3.14 3.99
C ILE A 82 21.60 -1.79 4.45
N GLU A 83 22.52 -1.84 5.42
CA GLU A 83 23.08 -0.64 6.05
C GLU A 83 24.46 -0.29 5.49
N GLY A 84 24.70 1.01 5.37
CA GLY A 84 25.99 1.59 4.97
C GLY A 84 26.01 2.09 3.53
N LYS A 85 27.01 2.91 3.23
CA LYS A 85 27.19 3.46 1.90
C LYS A 85 27.65 2.38 0.92
N TYR A 86 26.94 2.27 -0.19
CA TYR A 86 27.38 1.43 -1.30
C TYR A 86 28.68 1.98 -1.89
N ASN A 87 29.58 1.08 -2.26
CA ASN A 87 30.72 1.37 -3.11
C ASN A 87 30.96 0.19 -4.08
N ASP A 88 31.79 0.41 -5.08
CA ASP A 88 32.02 -0.55 -6.14
C ASP A 88 32.66 -1.89 -5.71
N SER A 89 33.24 -1.95 -4.51
CA SER A 89 33.74 -3.23 -3.97
C SER A 89 32.65 -4.22 -3.66
N TYR A 90 31.39 -3.74 -3.48
CA TYR A 90 30.21 -4.54 -3.15
C TYR A 90 29.34 -4.92 -4.38
N LYS A 91 29.89 -4.91 -5.60
CA LYS A 91 29.11 -5.26 -6.81
C LYS A 91 28.46 -6.65 -6.77
N LYS A 92 29.14 -7.64 -6.17
CA LYS A 92 28.60 -8.99 -6.01
C LYS A 92 27.44 -9.04 -5.03
N GLU A 93 27.60 -8.35 -3.91
CA GLU A 93 26.58 -8.22 -2.87
C GLU A 93 25.35 -7.47 -3.40
N LYS A 94 25.56 -6.43 -4.20
CA LYS A 94 24.49 -5.69 -4.86
C LYS A 94 23.67 -6.61 -5.79
N LEU A 95 24.31 -7.43 -6.59
CA LEU A 95 23.64 -8.43 -7.44
C LEU A 95 22.82 -9.41 -6.61
N VAL A 96 23.31 -9.81 -5.43
CA VAL A 96 22.59 -10.69 -4.52
C VAL A 96 21.32 -10.02 -3.99
N THR A 97 21.39 -8.72 -3.60
CA THR A 97 20.22 -7.97 -3.16
C THR A 97 19.20 -7.74 -4.27
N GLU A 98 19.66 -7.48 -5.49
CA GLU A 98 18.80 -7.41 -6.68
C GLU A 98 18.10 -8.74 -6.97
N ARG A 99 18.79 -9.87 -6.76
CA ARG A 99 18.20 -11.20 -6.89
C ARG A 99 17.15 -11.48 -5.81
N LEU A 100 17.30 -10.95 -4.58
CA LEU A 100 16.25 -11.01 -3.57
C LEU A 100 14.98 -10.31 -4.06
N MET A 101 15.11 -9.10 -4.63
CA MET A 101 13.97 -8.32 -5.12
C MET A 101 13.30 -8.98 -6.32
N ILE A 102 14.07 -9.32 -7.35
CA ILE A 102 13.53 -9.78 -8.63
C ILE A 102 13.17 -11.27 -8.59
N GLY A 103 14.07 -12.10 -8.05
CA GLY A 103 13.91 -13.56 -8.10
C GLY A 103 13.07 -14.14 -6.96
N TYR A 104 13.03 -13.49 -5.82
CA TYR A 104 12.32 -13.99 -4.62
C TYR A 104 11.17 -13.07 -4.19
N SER A 105 10.97 -11.94 -4.87
CA SER A 105 9.96 -10.94 -4.50
C SER A 105 10.05 -10.54 -3.01
N ILE A 106 11.30 -10.33 -2.55
CA ILE A 106 11.61 -9.88 -1.20
C ILE A 106 12.07 -8.42 -1.27
N PRO A 107 11.36 -7.47 -0.67
CA PRO A 107 11.78 -6.07 -0.62
C PRO A 107 13.16 -5.92 0.06
N VAL A 108 14.00 -5.05 -0.50
CA VAL A 108 15.29 -4.68 0.08
C VAL A 108 15.34 -3.16 0.21
N PHE A 109 15.49 -2.68 1.43
CA PHE A 109 15.68 -1.26 1.72
C PHE A 109 17.14 -0.98 2.03
N TYR A 110 17.64 0.15 1.51
CA TYR A 110 19.02 0.59 1.72
C TYR A 110 19.00 1.82 2.62
N PHE A 111 19.81 1.77 3.67
CA PHE A 111 19.96 2.84 4.64
C PHE A 111 21.43 3.23 4.75
N SER A 112 21.73 4.51 4.87
CA SER A 112 23.10 4.97 5.03
C SER A 112 23.63 4.78 6.45
N SER A 113 22.72 4.69 7.44
CA SER A 113 23.06 4.56 8.86
C SER A 113 21.99 3.84 9.68
N LEU A 114 22.39 3.37 10.87
CA LEU A 114 21.50 2.75 11.84
C LEU A 114 20.43 3.74 12.37
N ILE A 115 20.73 5.04 12.38
CA ILE A 115 19.77 6.09 12.77
C ILE A 115 18.60 6.17 11.77
N GLU A 116 18.87 6.03 10.49
CA GLU A 116 17.83 5.99 9.47
C GLU A 116 16.94 4.74 9.64
N ILE A 117 17.53 3.59 9.98
CA ILE A 117 16.79 2.37 10.29
C ILE A 117 15.88 2.61 11.50
N LYS A 118 16.41 3.15 12.60
CA LYS A 118 15.61 3.53 13.78
C LYS A 118 14.41 4.39 13.38
N ASN A 119 14.65 5.48 12.66
CA ASN A 119 13.61 6.43 12.26
C ASN A 119 12.53 5.75 11.40
N PHE A 120 12.94 4.85 10.51
CA PHE A 120 12.04 4.10 9.66
C PHE A 120 11.18 3.09 10.46
N LEU A 121 11.78 2.40 11.44
CA LEU A 121 11.06 1.48 12.32
C LEU A 121 10.00 2.20 13.14
N ILE A 122 10.34 3.37 13.72
CA ILE A 122 9.40 4.21 14.46
C ILE A 122 8.30 4.71 13.53
N TYR A 123 8.64 5.14 12.32
CA TYR A 123 7.66 5.57 11.32
C TYR A 123 6.65 4.46 11.00
N ILE A 124 7.11 3.22 10.79
CA ILE A 124 6.19 2.09 10.54
C ILE A 124 5.35 1.79 11.78
N LYS A 125 5.98 1.70 12.96
CA LYS A 125 5.29 1.40 14.22
C LYS A 125 4.14 2.37 14.50
N ASN A 126 4.30 3.64 14.14
CA ASN A 126 3.29 4.68 14.35
C ASN A 126 2.16 4.70 13.30
N LYS A 127 2.15 3.75 12.36
CA LYS A 127 1.02 3.57 11.45
C LYS A 127 -0.13 2.83 12.11
N GLU A 128 -1.35 3.03 11.63
CA GLU A 128 -2.53 2.35 12.16
C GLU A 128 -2.53 0.86 11.82
N SER A 129 -2.04 0.48 10.64
CA SER A 129 -1.99 -0.92 10.19
C SER A 129 -0.86 -1.18 9.21
N LEU A 130 -0.29 -2.40 9.27
CA LEU A 130 0.65 -2.92 8.27
C LEU A 130 -0.02 -3.25 6.93
N LEU A 131 -1.34 -3.38 6.92
CA LEU A 131 -2.11 -3.57 5.69
C LEU A 131 -1.90 -2.44 4.68
N ASP A 132 -1.64 -1.20 5.14
CA ASP A 132 -1.36 -0.07 4.26
C ASP A 132 -0.11 -0.29 3.39
N PHE A 133 0.85 -1.12 3.84
CA PHE A 133 2.05 -1.50 3.10
C PHE A 133 1.87 -2.75 2.23
N THR A 134 0.87 -3.57 2.51
CA THR A 134 0.66 -4.87 1.84
C THR A 134 -0.56 -4.88 0.93
N LYS A 135 -1.44 -3.90 1.07
CA LYS A 135 -2.65 -3.78 0.27
C LYS A 135 -2.28 -3.47 -1.18
N THR A 136 -2.47 -4.44 -2.03
CA THR A 136 -2.41 -4.23 -3.48
C THR A 136 -3.73 -3.60 -3.93
N ARG A 137 -3.63 -2.55 -4.74
CA ARG A 137 -4.81 -2.03 -5.42
C ARG A 137 -5.30 -3.04 -6.45
N THR A 138 -6.58 -3.04 -6.71
CA THR A 138 -7.11 -3.79 -7.84
C THR A 138 -6.62 -3.17 -9.16
N ILE A 139 -6.57 -3.95 -10.22
CA ILE A 139 -6.21 -3.45 -11.57
C ILE A 139 -7.13 -2.28 -11.96
N GLU A 140 -8.38 -2.32 -11.53
CA GLU A 140 -9.37 -1.25 -11.77
C GLU A 140 -9.00 0.04 -11.01
N GLU A 141 -8.61 -0.06 -9.74
CA GLU A 141 -8.17 1.09 -8.93
C GLU A 141 -6.91 1.73 -9.51
N ASP A 142 -5.93 0.93 -9.95
CA ASP A 142 -4.70 1.42 -10.59
C ASP A 142 -4.97 2.05 -11.95
N GLN A 143 -5.86 1.46 -12.75
CA GLN A 143 -6.26 2.04 -14.04
C GLN A 143 -6.93 3.40 -13.89
N ILE A 144 -7.69 3.60 -12.84
CA ILE A 144 -8.37 4.86 -12.57
C ILE A 144 -7.38 5.93 -12.14
N GLU A 145 -6.48 5.62 -11.20
CA GLU A 145 -5.45 6.57 -10.76
C GLU A 145 -4.52 6.96 -11.92
N TYR A 146 -4.11 5.99 -12.75
CA TYR A 146 -3.32 6.23 -13.96
C TYR A 146 -4.03 7.15 -14.97
N ARG A 147 -5.34 6.99 -15.16
CA ARG A 147 -6.14 7.83 -16.07
C ARG A 147 -6.32 9.25 -15.56
N LEU A 148 -6.25 9.45 -14.24
CA LEU A 148 -6.34 10.76 -13.61
C LEU A 148 -5.02 11.53 -13.65
N SER A 149 -3.88 10.84 -13.63
CA SER A 149 -2.54 11.44 -13.59
C SER A 149 -1.95 11.71 -14.97
N ASP A 150 -2.15 10.78 -15.93
CA ASP A 150 -1.58 10.88 -17.29
C ASP A 150 -2.57 10.41 -18.35
N ARG A 151 -2.83 11.24 -19.38
CA ARG A 151 -3.70 10.86 -20.50
C ARG A 151 -2.95 9.95 -21.46
N PRO A 152 -3.12 8.62 -21.46
CA PRO A 152 -2.46 7.74 -22.41
C PRO A 152 -2.93 7.99 -23.85
N LYS A 153 -2.03 7.77 -24.82
CA LYS A 153 -2.30 7.97 -26.24
C LYS A 153 -3.37 7.04 -26.84
N LYS A 154 -3.69 5.91 -26.15
CA LYS A 154 -4.80 5.00 -26.51
C LYS A 154 -5.54 4.58 -25.25
N LYS A 155 -6.84 4.87 -25.21
CA LYS A 155 -7.73 4.48 -24.11
C LYS A 155 -8.51 3.22 -24.48
N TYR A 156 -8.46 2.22 -23.60
CA TYR A 156 -9.53 1.26 -23.48
C TYR A 156 -10.48 1.78 -22.40
N CYS A 157 -11.67 2.16 -22.77
CA CYS A 157 -12.68 2.66 -21.85
C CYS A 157 -13.98 1.91 -22.16
N ASP A 158 -14.47 1.10 -21.21
CA ASP A 158 -15.82 0.59 -21.30
C ASP A 158 -16.84 1.69 -20.95
N ALA A 159 -18.10 1.48 -21.31
CA ALA A 159 -19.17 2.47 -21.15
C ALA A 159 -19.42 2.83 -19.67
N LYS A 160 -19.29 1.85 -18.77
CA LYS A 160 -19.49 2.01 -17.32
C LYS A 160 -18.39 2.87 -16.69
N LEU A 161 -17.15 2.59 -17.04
CA LEU A 161 -16.01 3.36 -16.59
C LEU A 161 -16.04 4.80 -17.13
N PHE A 162 -16.49 4.97 -18.39
CA PHE A 162 -16.67 6.31 -18.97
C PHE A 162 -17.68 7.14 -18.19
N LEU A 163 -18.81 6.56 -17.76
CA LEU A 163 -19.78 7.22 -16.90
C LEU A 163 -19.16 7.65 -15.56
N CYS A 164 -18.40 6.76 -14.92
CA CYS A 164 -17.70 7.08 -13.66
C CYS A 164 -16.71 8.24 -13.83
N GLU A 165 -15.90 8.22 -14.89
CA GLU A 165 -14.95 9.29 -15.20
C GLU A 165 -15.66 10.64 -15.47
N MET A 166 -16.78 10.62 -16.16
CA MET A 166 -17.58 11.84 -16.40
C MET A 166 -18.10 12.43 -15.08
N ILE A 167 -18.67 11.62 -14.20
CA ILE A 167 -19.15 12.08 -12.90
C ILE A 167 -17.99 12.57 -12.03
N PHE A 168 -16.86 11.88 -12.04
CA PHE A 168 -15.68 12.27 -11.29
C PHE A 168 -15.05 13.59 -11.79
N SER A 169 -15.16 13.93 -13.06
CA SER A 169 -14.66 15.19 -13.60
C SER A 169 -15.37 16.43 -13.05
N ILE A 170 -16.49 16.26 -12.36
CA ILE A 170 -17.28 17.34 -11.79
C ILE A 170 -16.60 17.86 -10.52
N HIS A 171 -16.24 19.13 -10.49
CA HIS A 171 -15.54 19.74 -9.36
C HIS A 171 -16.28 19.56 -8.02
N GLY A 172 -15.63 18.94 -7.04
CA GLY A 172 -16.17 18.66 -5.71
C GLY A 172 -16.86 17.29 -5.59
N VAL A 173 -16.85 16.47 -6.64
CA VAL A 173 -17.22 15.06 -6.61
C VAL A 173 -15.95 14.24 -6.49
N THR A 174 -15.85 13.40 -5.44
CA THR A 174 -14.70 12.48 -5.26
C THR A 174 -14.92 11.21 -6.08
N TYR A 175 -13.83 10.48 -6.35
CA TYR A 175 -13.90 9.21 -7.05
C TYR A 175 -14.87 8.21 -6.40
N GLU A 176 -14.84 8.09 -5.07
CA GLU A 176 -15.74 7.19 -4.32
C GLU A 176 -17.22 7.55 -4.54
N ILE A 177 -17.53 8.84 -4.63
CA ILE A 177 -18.88 9.30 -4.93
C ILE A 177 -19.24 8.95 -6.39
N ALA A 178 -18.35 9.21 -7.34
CA ALA A 178 -18.58 8.90 -8.75
C ALA A 178 -18.78 7.40 -8.97
N LYS A 179 -17.95 6.57 -8.35
CA LYS A 179 -18.05 5.10 -8.38
C LYS A 179 -19.41 4.62 -7.86
N LYS A 180 -19.82 5.09 -6.69
CA LYS A 180 -21.09 4.72 -6.08
C LYS A 180 -22.32 5.14 -6.92
N ILE A 181 -22.24 6.29 -7.56
CA ILE A 181 -23.32 6.78 -8.45
C ILE A 181 -23.37 5.98 -9.74
N SER A 182 -22.21 5.62 -10.34
CA SER A 182 -22.14 4.88 -11.59
C SER A 182 -22.35 3.37 -11.43
N GLU A 183 -22.16 2.82 -10.24
CA GLU A 183 -22.20 1.37 -9.96
C GLU A 183 -23.46 0.66 -10.47
N PRO A 184 -24.70 1.22 -10.36
CA PRO A 184 -25.93 0.57 -10.82
C PRO A 184 -26.12 0.60 -12.36
N TYR A 185 -25.31 1.35 -13.11
CA TYR A 185 -25.52 1.59 -14.54
C TYR A 185 -24.42 0.96 -15.38
N GLU A 186 -24.81 0.40 -16.53
CA GLU A 186 -23.88 -0.19 -17.49
C GLU A 186 -23.33 0.89 -18.48
N SER A 187 -24.02 2.00 -18.62
CA SER A 187 -23.64 3.08 -19.54
C SER A 187 -24.21 4.44 -19.12
N ILE A 188 -23.70 5.51 -19.74
CA ILE A 188 -24.27 6.84 -19.60
C ILE A 188 -25.71 6.91 -20.11
N CYS A 189 -26.06 6.10 -21.13
CA CYS A 189 -27.41 6.03 -21.66
C CYS A 189 -28.38 5.48 -20.62
N ASP A 190 -28.02 4.44 -19.88
CA ASP A 190 -28.85 3.87 -18.83
C ASP A 190 -29.03 4.85 -17.68
N PHE A 191 -27.95 5.54 -17.30
CA PHE A 191 -27.97 6.59 -16.27
C PHE A 191 -28.95 7.72 -16.66
N CYS A 192 -28.85 8.22 -17.89
CA CYS A 192 -29.74 9.28 -18.38
C CYS A 192 -31.20 8.79 -18.54
N LYS A 193 -31.41 7.59 -19.03
CA LYS A 193 -32.76 6.98 -19.14
C LYS A 193 -33.43 6.87 -17.77
N HIS A 194 -32.72 6.35 -16.75
CA HIS A 194 -33.28 6.24 -15.41
C HIS A 194 -33.73 7.63 -14.88
N PHE A 195 -32.95 8.69 -15.13
CA PHE A 195 -33.37 10.04 -14.76
C PHE A 195 -34.62 10.50 -15.51
N ILE A 196 -34.71 10.23 -16.83
CA ILE A 196 -35.84 10.64 -17.65
C ILE A 196 -37.12 9.89 -17.26
N ASP A 197 -37.01 8.56 -17.11
CA ASP A 197 -38.16 7.70 -16.91
C ASP A 197 -38.68 7.76 -15.47
N ASN A 198 -37.78 7.90 -14.46
CA ASN A 198 -38.10 7.80 -13.03
C ASN A 198 -37.38 8.86 -12.20
N LYS A 199 -37.56 10.13 -12.53
CA LYS A 199 -36.84 11.28 -11.91
C LYS A 199 -36.85 11.26 -10.37
N GLU A 200 -38.00 11.04 -9.76
CA GLU A 200 -38.12 11.07 -8.29
C GLU A 200 -37.36 9.94 -7.62
N GLU A 201 -37.46 8.73 -8.17
CA GLU A 201 -36.73 7.55 -7.71
C GLU A 201 -35.22 7.76 -7.87
N PHE A 202 -34.78 8.22 -9.03
CA PHE A 202 -33.37 8.55 -9.33
C PHE A 202 -32.78 9.52 -8.29
N ILE A 203 -33.48 10.64 -8.04
CA ILE A 203 -33.05 11.64 -7.06
C ILE A 203 -33.01 11.03 -5.64
N SER A 204 -34.02 10.22 -5.26
CA SER A 204 -34.07 9.55 -3.97
C SER A 204 -32.90 8.59 -3.77
N ASN A 205 -32.55 7.81 -4.83
CA ASN A 205 -31.47 6.86 -4.80
C ASN A 205 -30.11 7.56 -4.63
N ILE A 206 -29.85 8.62 -5.37
CA ILE A 206 -28.59 9.38 -5.21
C ILE A 206 -28.46 10.00 -3.82
N LYS A 207 -29.54 10.53 -3.24
CA LYS A 207 -29.54 11.11 -1.89
C LYS A 207 -29.24 10.08 -0.77
N LYS A 208 -29.54 8.79 -1.01
CA LYS A 208 -29.31 7.70 -0.06
C LYS A 208 -27.89 7.16 -0.11
N ILE A 209 -27.10 7.49 -1.13
CA ILE A 209 -25.74 6.96 -1.28
C ILE A 209 -24.85 7.41 -0.14
N GLU A 210 -24.24 6.44 0.52
CA GLU A 210 -23.20 6.63 1.52
C GLU A 210 -21.84 6.19 0.99
N TYR A 211 -20.81 6.97 1.27
CA TYR A 211 -19.45 6.68 0.88
C TYR A 211 -18.49 6.83 2.05
N LYS A 212 -17.39 6.09 2.04
CA LYS A 212 -16.33 6.19 3.05
C LYS A 212 -15.33 7.26 2.64
N THR A 213 -14.98 8.12 3.59
CA THR A 213 -13.88 9.07 3.42
C THR A 213 -12.54 8.36 3.56
N LYS A 214 -11.44 9.01 3.15
CA LYS A 214 -10.07 8.49 3.37
C LYS A 214 -9.76 8.22 4.86
N SER A 215 -10.46 8.90 5.77
CA SER A 215 -10.38 8.69 7.22
C SER A 215 -11.33 7.59 7.75
N GLY A 216 -11.95 6.81 6.87
CA GLY A 216 -12.85 5.69 7.25
C GLY A 216 -14.28 6.09 7.66
N ASN A 217 -14.58 7.38 7.80
CA ASN A 217 -15.89 7.84 8.22
C ASN A 217 -16.92 7.74 7.07
N SER A 218 -18.11 7.22 7.37
CA SER A 218 -19.23 7.21 6.43
C SER A 218 -19.85 8.61 6.32
N LYS A 219 -20.10 9.06 5.08
CA LYS A 219 -20.77 10.32 4.77
C LYS A 219 -21.77 10.13 3.65
N LYS A 220 -22.85 10.94 3.68
CA LYS A 220 -23.81 11.04 2.56
C LYS A 220 -23.38 12.09 1.56
N ILE A 221 -23.84 11.91 0.31
CA ILE A 221 -23.64 12.91 -0.73
C ILE A 221 -24.38 14.19 -0.33
N THR A 222 -23.69 15.33 -0.42
CA THR A 222 -24.25 16.62 -0.07
C THR A 222 -25.17 17.15 -1.16
N LYS A 223 -26.15 17.98 -0.79
CA LYS A 223 -27.04 18.66 -1.74
C LYS A 223 -26.25 19.41 -2.84
N ASN A 224 -25.20 20.13 -2.45
CA ASN A 224 -24.34 20.86 -3.37
C ASN A 224 -23.66 19.95 -4.42
N GLN A 225 -23.23 18.75 -4.01
CA GLN A 225 -22.64 17.78 -4.96
C GLN A 225 -23.70 17.24 -5.93
N ILE A 226 -24.90 16.95 -5.44
CA ILE A 226 -26.03 16.51 -6.27
C ILE A 226 -26.41 17.59 -7.29
N ASP A 227 -26.55 18.83 -6.85
CA ASP A 227 -26.90 19.98 -7.71
C ASP A 227 -25.84 20.18 -8.82
N LYS A 228 -24.55 20.02 -8.48
CA LYS A 228 -23.46 20.09 -9.48
C LYS A 228 -23.53 18.94 -10.49
N ILE A 229 -23.80 17.72 -10.05
CA ILE A 229 -23.96 16.58 -10.95
C ILE A 229 -25.11 16.83 -11.91
N PHE A 230 -26.27 17.23 -11.42
CA PHE A 230 -27.45 17.48 -12.24
C PHE A 230 -27.23 18.62 -13.23
N LYS A 231 -26.57 19.70 -12.82
CA LYS A 231 -26.20 20.80 -13.70
C LYS A 231 -25.28 20.35 -14.85
N ASN A 232 -24.29 19.51 -14.58
CA ASN A 232 -23.35 19.04 -15.59
C ASN A 232 -23.97 18.06 -16.59
N PHE A 233 -24.99 17.29 -16.19
CA PHE A 233 -25.76 16.42 -17.07
C PHE A 233 -26.97 17.14 -17.69
N ASN A 234 -27.11 18.44 -17.43
CA ASN A 234 -28.27 19.25 -17.87
C ASN A 234 -29.62 18.67 -17.39
N PHE A 235 -29.64 18.06 -16.24
CA PHE A 235 -30.85 17.55 -15.58
C PHE A 235 -31.57 18.72 -14.91
N SER A 236 -32.80 19.02 -15.33
CA SER A 236 -33.66 20.00 -14.65
C SER A 236 -34.25 19.36 -13.38
N ILE A 237 -33.98 19.98 -12.23
CA ILE A 237 -34.51 19.58 -10.92
C ILE A 237 -35.94 20.12 -10.79
#